data_2f4f8a9b885c1757a9dd735537375e2d
#
_entry.id   2f4f8a9b885c1757a9dd735537375e2d
#
_cell.length_a   1.000
_cell.length_b   1.000
_cell.length_c   1.000
_cell.angle_alpha   90.00
_cell.angle_beta   90.00
_cell.angle_gamma   90.00
#
_symmetry.space_group_name_H-M   'P 1'
#
loop_
_entity.id
_entity.type
_entity.pdbx_description
1 polymer ?
#
loop_
_entity_poly.entity_id
_entity_poly.type
_entity_poly.pdbx_seq_one_letter_code
_entity_poly.pdbx_strand_id
1 'polypeptide(L)'
;MWPREVMSAPLSRARAIAYDANADESRYLLDPQRREQYARSFLAKSQQLYGIRGATLDTYDDGLSTSWRAYETDHHDLRFTGEFRRELDNITFPGERAAAERTVDTYAAYQRDDRKIRALLAAGKEREAVEFCMDWKPGTSNAHFGAWMAALDKVTDINRAHITSSVRDGRSAVSDLLPWTGGLLLAAMALTALGLRPRLAEFR
;
A
#
# COMPACT_ATOMS: atom_id res chain seq x y z
N MET A 1 9.49 -4.74 17.60
CA MET A 1 8.89 -5.73 16.69
C MET A 1 7.47 -5.28 16.37
N TRP A 2 7.23 -4.65 15.21
CA TRP A 2 5.91 -4.15 14.81
C TRP A 2 5.06 -5.32 14.29
N PRO A 3 3.77 -5.39 14.62
CA PRO A 3 2.89 -6.46 14.13
C PRO A 3 2.80 -6.44 12.58
N ARG A 4 2.83 -7.61 11.94
CA ARG A 4 2.71 -7.80 10.48
C ARG A 4 1.52 -7.05 9.86
N GLU A 5 0.44 -6.87 10.62
CA GLU A 5 -0.78 -6.22 10.19
C GLU A 5 -0.64 -4.71 9.99
N VAL A 6 0.30 -4.06 10.68
CA VAL A 6 0.48 -2.60 10.62
C VAL A 6 1.22 -2.16 9.36
N MET A 7 2.13 -2.98 8.82
CA MET A 7 2.97 -2.63 7.65
C MET A 7 2.26 -2.80 6.30
N SER A 8 1.24 -3.66 6.22
CA SER A 8 0.46 -3.86 4.98
C SER A 8 -0.91 -3.17 5.00
N ALA A 9 -1.29 -2.57 6.12
CA ALA A 9 -2.60 -1.96 6.30
C ALA A 9 -2.89 -0.79 5.33
N PRO A 10 -1.96 0.15 5.04
CA PRO A 10 -2.21 1.21 4.07
C PRO A 10 -2.48 0.68 2.67
N LEU A 11 -1.65 -0.25 2.18
CA LEU A 11 -1.78 -0.83 0.84
C LEU A 11 -3.05 -1.66 0.67
N SER A 12 -3.40 -2.48 1.67
CA SER A 12 -4.65 -3.26 1.66
C SER A 12 -5.87 -2.37 1.67
N ARG A 13 -5.82 -1.28 2.44
CA ARG A 13 -6.88 -0.26 2.49
C ARG A 13 -6.95 0.51 1.18
N ALA A 14 -5.82 0.95 0.63
CA ALA A 14 -5.75 1.61 -0.66
C ALA A 14 -6.37 0.76 -1.76
N ARG A 15 -6.08 -0.56 -1.79
CA ARG A 15 -6.68 -1.50 -2.73
C ARG A 15 -8.21 -1.58 -2.59
N ALA A 16 -8.72 -1.72 -1.38
CA ALA A 16 -10.16 -1.79 -1.14
C ALA A 16 -10.87 -0.50 -1.61
N ILE A 17 -10.30 0.66 -1.28
CA ILE A 17 -10.81 1.97 -1.72
C ILE A 17 -10.75 2.08 -3.25
N ALA A 18 -9.68 1.59 -3.88
CA ALA A 18 -9.50 1.61 -5.33
C ALA A 18 -10.59 0.84 -6.07
N TYR A 19 -10.88 -0.40 -5.67
CA TYR A 19 -11.96 -1.19 -6.27
C TYR A 19 -13.33 -0.55 -6.07
N ASP A 20 -13.57 0.06 -4.92
CA ASP A 20 -14.83 0.73 -4.65
C ASP A 20 -14.95 2.06 -5.45
N ALA A 21 -13.85 2.78 -5.67
CA ALA A 21 -13.83 3.94 -6.56
C ALA A 21 -14.06 3.55 -8.03
N ASN A 22 -13.45 2.44 -8.49
CA ASN A 22 -13.68 1.91 -9.83
C ASN A 22 -15.14 1.48 -10.05
N ALA A 23 -15.76 0.92 -9.01
CA ALA A 23 -17.20 0.63 -9.06
C ALA A 23 -18.06 1.90 -9.15
N ASP A 24 -17.67 3.00 -8.49
CA ASP A 24 -18.38 4.27 -8.61
C ASP A 24 -18.23 4.90 -10.00
N GLU A 25 -17.06 4.78 -10.63
CA GLU A 25 -16.85 5.21 -12.02
C GLU A 25 -17.81 4.47 -12.98
N SER A 26 -17.90 3.15 -12.85
CA SER A 26 -18.81 2.32 -13.64
C SER A 26 -20.28 2.65 -13.36
N ARG A 27 -20.66 2.86 -12.10
CA ARG A 27 -22.03 3.25 -11.73
C ARG A 27 -22.39 4.66 -12.23
N TYR A 28 -21.45 5.61 -12.18
CA TYR A 28 -21.63 6.93 -12.73
C TYR A 28 -22.02 6.88 -14.22
N LEU A 29 -21.41 5.97 -14.95
CA LEU A 29 -21.65 5.74 -16.37
C LEU A 29 -23.04 5.09 -16.62
N LEU A 30 -23.38 4.04 -15.85
CA LEU A 30 -24.51 3.15 -16.10
C LEU A 30 -25.82 3.60 -15.42
N ASP A 31 -25.76 4.51 -14.44
CA ASP A 31 -26.93 4.97 -13.68
C ASP A 31 -27.07 6.51 -13.74
N PRO A 32 -27.68 7.02 -14.80
CA PRO A 32 -27.84 8.47 -15.02
C PRO A 32 -28.54 9.20 -13.87
N GLN A 33 -29.46 8.54 -13.16
CA GLN A 33 -30.26 9.18 -12.11
C GLN A 33 -29.43 9.49 -10.86
N ARG A 34 -28.34 8.75 -10.62
CA ARG A 34 -27.49 8.90 -9.42
C ARG A 34 -26.07 9.35 -9.74
N ARG A 35 -25.81 9.89 -10.94
CA ARG A 35 -24.48 10.35 -11.36
C ARG A 35 -23.80 11.27 -10.34
N GLU A 36 -24.52 12.25 -9.82
CA GLU A 36 -23.94 13.16 -8.80
C GLU A 36 -23.54 12.45 -7.50
N GLN A 37 -24.29 11.45 -7.08
CA GLN A 37 -23.98 10.66 -5.91
C GLN A 37 -22.67 9.90 -6.12
N TYR A 38 -22.53 9.22 -7.25
CA TYR A 38 -21.32 8.46 -7.59
C TYR A 38 -20.12 9.38 -7.81
N ALA A 39 -20.32 10.55 -8.38
CA ALA A 39 -19.29 11.57 -8.53
C ALA A 39 -18.73 12.03 -7.17
N ARG A 40 -19.61 12.33 -6.22
CA ARG A 40 -19.20 12.71 -4.85
C ARG A 40 -18.51 11.55 -4.13
N SER A 41 -19.02 10.33 -4.28
CA SER A 41 -18.43 9.13 -3.69
C SER A 41 -17.04 8.84 -4.25
N PHE A 42 -16.87 8.94 -5.57
CA PHE A 42 -15.59 8.79 -6.25
C PHE A 42 -14.56 9.81 -5.73
N LEU A 43 -14.92 11.10 -5.67
CA LEU A 43 -14.04 12.13 -5.12
C LEU A 43 -13.67 11.85 -3.65
N ALA A 44 -14.63 11.45 -2.83
CA ALA A 44 -14.37 11.14 -1.43
C ALA A 44 -13.38 9.98 -1.27
N LYS A 45 -13.45 8.95 -2.12
CA LYS A 45 -12.51 7.84 -2.17
C LYS A 45 -11.14 8.27 -2.71
N SER A 46 -11.12 9.08 -3.74
CA SER A 46 -9.90 9.69 -4.27
C SER A 46 -9.16 10.48 -3.20
N GLN A 47 -9.89 11.26 -2.39
CA GLN A 47 -9.33 12.01 -1.25
C GLN A 47 -8.80 11.12 -0.13
N GLN A 48 -9.33 9.90 0.05
CA GLN A 48 -8.78 8.93 1.00
C GLN A 48 -7.45 8.34 0.51
N LEU A 49 -7.31 8.14 -0.79
CA LEU A 49 -6.09 7.63 -1.42
C LEU A 49 -5.00 8.70 -1.49
N TYR A 50 -5.33 9.84 -2.09
CA TYR A 50 -4.46 10.99 -2.29
C TYR A 50 -5.24 12.27 -1.96
N GLY A 51 -5.15 12.72 -0.74
CA GLY A 51 -5.97 13.82 -0.22
C GLY A 51 -5.37 15.19 -0.53
N ILE A 52 -6.11 16.01 -1.25
CA ILE A 52 -5.75 17.38 -1.61
C ILE A 52 -6.74 18.35 -0.96
N ARG A 53 -6.24 19.24 -0.13
CA ARG A 53 -7.11 20.19 0.59
C ARG A 53 -7.88 21.10 -0.36
N GLY A 54 -9.21 21.12 -0.21
CA GLY A 54 -10.09 22.00 -0.97
C GLY A 54 -10.30 21.61 -2.43
N ALA A 55 -9.77 20.48 -2.90
CA ALA A 55 -9.99 20.03 -4.26
C ALA A 55 -11.45 19.59 -4.48
N THR A 56 -11.97 20.00 -5.61
CA THR A 56 -13.23 19.52 -6.21
C THR A 56 -12.92 18.49 -7.30
N LEU A 57 -13.94 17.87 -7.87
CA LEU A 57 -13.73 16.99 -9.03
C LEU A 57 -12.97 17.67 -10.17
N ASP A 58 -13.29 18.93 -10.46
CA ASP A 58 -12.70 19.68 -11.57
C ASP A 58 -11.25 20.10 -11.32
N THR A 59 -10.85 20.27 -10.05
CA THR A 59 -9.52 20.76 -9.68
C THR A 59 -8.62 19.65 -9.12
N TYR A 60 -9.13 18.44 -8.96
CA TYR A 60 -8.41 17.35 -8.31
C TYR A 60 -7.15 16.94 -9.07
N ASP A 61 -7.23 16.77 -10.39
CA ASP A 61 -6.11 16.34 -11.23
C ASP A 61 -4.98 17.37 -11.27
N ASP A 62 -5.33 18.66 -11.31
CA ASP A 62 -4.36 19.75 -11.26
C ASP A 62 -3.65 19.79 -9.89
N GLY A 63 -4.42 19.63 -8.82
CA GLY A 63 -3.89 19.56 -7.46
C GLY A 63 -2.98 18.34 -7.27
N LEU A 64 -3.38 17.17 -7.79
CA LEU A 64 -2.58 15.96 -7.77
C LEU A 64 -1.27 16.17 -8.54
N SER A 65 -1.34 16.63 -9.78
CA SER A 65 -0.17 16.86 -10.62
C SER A 65 0.79 17.89 -10.04
N THR A 66 0.26 18.94 -9.39
CA THR A 66 1.06 19.99 -8.78
C THR A 66 1.77 19.49 -7.52
N SER A 67 1.06 18.82 -6.62
CA SER A 67 1.64 18.29 -5.39
C SER A 67 2.57 17.11 -5.66
N TRP A 68 2.29 16.31 -6.67
CA TRP A 68 3.16 15.19 -7.07
C TRP A 68 4.49 15.68 -7.64
N ARG A 69 4.48 16.66 -8.55
CA ARG A 69 5.72 17.28 -9.05
C ARG A 69 6.55 17.95 -7.96
N ALA A 70 5.91 18.53 -6.95
CA ALA A 70 6.62 19.08 -5.80
C ALA A 70 7.35 17.98 -5.02
N TYR A 71 6.69 16.85 -4.77
CA TYR A 71 7.29 15.66 -4.16
C TYR A 71 8.44 15.08 -5.00
N GLU A 72 8.29 14.96 -6.32
CA GLU A 72 9.36 14.47 -7.22
C GLU A 72 10.59 15.38 -7.19
N THR A 73 10.42 16.67 -6.94
CA THR A 73 11.51 17.65 -6.82
C THR A 73 12.17 17.58 -5.44
N ASP A 74 11.37 17.42 -4.38
CA ASP A 74 11.79 17.27 -3.00
C ASP A 74 10.93 16.23 -2.31
N HIS A 75 11.48 15.05 -2.03
CA HIS A 75 10.77 13.94 -1.38
C HIS A 75 10.26 14.26 0.04
N HIS A 76 10.64 15.39 0.62
CA HIS A 76 10.09 15.89 1.89
C HIS A 76 8.87 16.80 1.69
N ASP A 77 8.59 17.24 0.46
CA ASP A 77 7.43 18.08 0.15
C ASP A 77 6.15 17.25 -0.03
N LEU A 78 5.61 16.78 1.07
CA LEU A 78 4.43 15.95 1.13
C LEU A 78 3.17 16.78 1.42
N ARG A 79 2.71 17.59 0.44
CA ARG A 79 1.54 18.49 0.57
C ARG A 79 0.19 17.78 0.42
N PHE A 80 0.16 16.48 0.37
CA PHE A 80 -1.03 15.65 0.28
C PHE A 80 -1.19 14.75 1.49
N THR A 81 -2.35 14.15 1.65
CA THR A 81 -2.70 13.23 2.73
C THR A 81 -3.20 11.89 2.15
N GLY A 82 -3.66 10.98 2.99
CA GLY A 82 -4.27 9.72 2.53
C GLY A 82 -3.33 8.52 2.58
N GLU A 83 -3.76 7.41 1.97
CA GLU A 83 -3.03 6.14 2.08
C GLU A 83 -1.68 6.19 1.37
N PHE A 84 -1.57 6.88 0.22
CA PHE A 84 -0.29 7.03 -0.47
C PHE A 84 0.72 7.86 0.31
N ARG A 85 0.26 8.89 1.04
CA ARG A 85 1.11 9.63 1.95
C ARG A 85 1.67 8.72 3.04
N ARG A 86 0.83 7.90 3.65
CA ARG A 86 1.26 6.95 4.70
C ARG A 86 2.28 5.95 4.19
N GLU A 87 2.11 5.47 2.96
CA GLU A 87 3.06 4.56 2.34
C GLU A 87 4.41 5.24 2.10
N LEU A 88 4.40 6.44 1.53
CA LEU A 88 5.63 7.20 1.26
C LEU A 88 6.38 7.63 2.53
N ASP A 89 5.66 7.92 3.62
CA ASP A 89 6.25 8.20 4.93
C ASP A 89 6.88 6.94 5.58
N ASN A 90 6.47 5.75 5.17
CA ASN A 90 6.88 4.48 5.78
C ASN A 90 7.85 3.66 4.92
N ILE A 91 8.43 4.25 3.90
CA ILE A 91 9.40 3.57 3.03
C ILE A 91 10.61 3.14 3.85
N THR A 92 10.88 1.83 3.87
CA THR A 92 11.92 1.21 4.69
C THR A 92 12.87 0.35 3.86
N PHE A 93 12.39 -0.23 2.76
CA PHE A 93 13.13 -1.26 2.03
C PHE A 93 13.68 -0.75 0.69
N PRO A 94 14.80 -1.32 0.21
CA PRO A 94 15.33 -1.01 -1.12
C PRO A 94 14.29 -1.32 -2.22
N GLY A 95 14.11 -0.35 -3.14
CA GLY A 95 13.17 -0.45 -4.26
C GLY A 95 11.71 -0.15 -3.92
N GLU A 96 11.35 -0.03 -2.65
CA GLU A 96 9.99 0.30 -2.21
C GLU A 96 9.58 1.69 -2.68
N ARG A 97 10.46 2.70 -2.56
CA ARG A 97 10.19 4.08 -3.03
C ARG A 97 9.77 4.12 -4.50
N ALA A 98 10.59 3.56 -5.38
CA ALA A 98 10.29 3.56 -6.81
C ALA A 98 8.97 2.83 -7.15
N ALA A 99 8.64 1.78 -6.40
CA ALA A 99 7.38 1.06 -6.57
C ALA A 99 6.18 1.88 -6.05
N ALA A 100 6.32 2.57 -4.92
CA ALA A 100 5.30 3.45 -4.36
C ALA A 100 5.05 4.68 -5.26
N GLU A 101 6.11 5.29 -5.77
CA GLU A 101 6.03 6.39 -6.75
C GLU A 101 5.31 5.94 -8.03
N ARG A 102 5.66 4.76 -8.55
CA ARG A 102 4.96 4.17 -9.69
C ARG A 102 3.47 3.94 -9.43
N THR A 103 3.10 3.65 -8.19
CA THR A 103 1.69 3.52 -7.80
C THR A 103 0.94 4.85 -7.94
N VAL A 104 1.54 5.97 -7.54
CA VAL A 104 0.94 7.30 -7.69
C VAL A 104 0.86 7.71 -9.17
N ASP A 105 1.89 7.44 -9.98
CA ASP A 105 1.88 7.72 -11.42
C ASP A 105 0.75 7.01 -12.14
N THR A 106 0.57 5.71 -11.86
CA THR A 106 -0.49 4.91 -12.47
C THR A 106 -1.87 5.32 -11.96
N TYR A 107 -1.98 5.68 -10.69
CA TYR A 107 -3.19 6.29 -10.14
C TYR A 107 -3.55 7.61 -10.83
N ALA A 108 -2.57 8.49 -11.05
CA ALA A 108 -2.79 9.75 -11.76
C ALA A 108 -3.29 9.53 -13.20
N ALA A 109 -2.82 8.48 -13.88
CA ALA A 109 -3.36 8.09 -15.18
C ALA A 109 -4.85 7.71 -15.09
N TYR A 110 -5.19 6.85 -14.13
CA TYR A 110 -6.57 6.44 -13.89
C TYR A 110 -7.50 7.64 -13.52
N GLN A 111 -7.01 8.59 -12.75
CA GLN A 111 -7.79 9.81 -12.42
C GLN A 111 -8.14 10.64 -13.67
N ARG A 112 -7.21 10.74 -14.62
CA ARG A 112 -7.48 11.41 -15.90
C ARG A 112 -8.53 10.69 -16.74
N ASP A 113 -8.63 9.37 -16.61
CA ASP A 113 -9.65 8.58 -17.31
C ASP A 113 -11.05 8.89 -16.80
N ASP A 114 -11.26 9.04 -15.50
CA ASP A 114 -12.55 9.49 -14.96
C ASP A 114 -12.96 10.86 -15.53
N ARG A 115 -12.01 11.80 -15.67
CA ARG A 115 -12.32 13.10 -16.34
C ARG A 115 -12.69 12.92 -17.80
N LYS A 116 -12.00 12.04 -18.52
CA LYS A 116 -12.32 11.74 -19.92
C LYS A 116 -13.70 11.10 -20.08
N ILE A 117 -14.06 10.17 -19.21
CA ILE A 117 -15.40 9.55 -19.18
C ILE A 117 -16.47 10.62 -18.99
N ARG A 118 -16.29 11.52 -18.02
CA ARG A 118 -17.23 12.64 -17.76
C ARG A 118 -17.33 13.58 -18.95
N ALA A 119 -16.21 13.92 -19.57
CA ALA A 119 -16.20 14.77 -20.76
C ALA A 119 -16.94 14.14 -21.95
N LEU A 120 -16.76 12.85 -22.18
CA LEU A 120 -17.48 12.09 -23.21
C LEU A 120 -18.99 12.10 -22.96
N LEU A 121 -19.42 11.87 -21.72
CA LEU A 121 -20.83 11.92 -21.34
C LEU A 121 -21.42 13.32 -21.51
N ALA A 122 -20.70 14.36 -21.10
CA ALA A 122 -21.13 15.75 -21.29
C ALA A 122 -21.26 16.14 -22.77
N ALA A 123 -20.47 15.50 -23.63
CA ALA A 123 -20.56 15.66 -25.10
C ALA A 123 -21.66 14.79 -25.76
N GLY A 124 -22.44 14.03 -24.97
CA GLY A 124 -23.45 13.10 -25.50
C GLY A 124 -22.90 11.82 -26.13
N LYS A 125 -21.64 11.50 -25.89
CA LYS A 125 -20.90 10.37 -26.46
C LYS A 125 -20.94 9.16 -25.54
N GLU A 126 -22.12 8.73 -25.12
CA GLU A 126 -22.29 7.67 -24.11
C GLU A 126 -21.64 6.34 -24.52
N ARG A 127 -21.80 5.94 -25.79
CA ARG A 127 -21.20 4.70 -26.29
C ARG A 127 -19.67 4.72 -26.22
N GLU A 128 -19.06 5.85 -26.62
CA GLU A 128 -17.60 6.04 -26.53
C GLU A 128 -17.13 6.01 -25.06
N ALA A 129 -17.92 6.61 -24.15
CA ALA A 129 -17.60 6.58 -22.73
C ALA A 129 -17.65 5.16 -22.14
N VAL A 130 -18.68 4.37 -22.51
CA VAL A 130 -18.80 2.96 -22.09
C VAL A 130 -17.63 2.13 -22.63
N GLU A 131 -17.33 2.25 -23.92
CA GLU A 131 -16.22 1.52 -24.55
C GLU A 131 -14.89 1.89 -23.90
N PHE A 132 -14.62 3.18 -23.69
CA PHE A 132 -13.40 3.65 -23.03
C PHE A 132 -13.27 3.16 -21.57
N CYS A 133 -14.37 3.16 -20.82
CA CYS A 133 -14.38 2.71 -19.43
C CYS A 133 -14.18 1.18 -19.31
N MET A 134 -14.89 0.41 -20.12
CA MET A 134 -15.01 -1.05 -19.95
C MET A 134 -13.98 -1.86 -20.72
N ASP A 135 -13.31 -1.29 -21.71
CA ASP A 135 -12.29 -2.01 -22.50
C ASP A 135 -10.97 -2.17 -21.73
N TRP A 136 -10.25 -3.24 -22.04
CA TRP A 136 -8.93 -3.57 -21.49
C TRP A 136 -7.78 -3.28 -22.45
N LYS A 137 -8.06 -2.67 -23.59
CA LYS A 137 -7.01 -2.26 -24.53
C LYS A 137 -6.08 -1.21 -23.89
N PRO A 138 -4.79 -1.19 -24.26
CA PRO A 138 -3.88 -0.14 -23.81
C PRO A 138 -4.45 1.26 -24.05
N GLY A 139 -4.41 2.11 -23.02
CA GLY A 139 -4.92 3.47 -23.07
C GLY A 139 -6.42 3.64 -22.73
N THR A 140 -7.07 2.59 -22.22
CA THR A 140 -8.45 2.64 -21.70
C THR A 140 -8.47 2.60 -20.17
N SER A 141 -9.60 2.97 -19.55
CA SER A 141 -9.70 3.12 -18.10
C SER A 141 -9.43 1.83 -17.35
N ASN A 142 -10.04 0.70 -17.74
CA ASN A 142 -9.77 -0.59 -17.10
C ASN A 142 -8.30 -1.03 -17.26
N ALA A 143 -7.65 -0.73 -18.38
CA ALA A 143 -6.23 -1.03 -18.56
C ALA A 143 -5.35 -0.20 -17.59
N HIS A 144 -5.66 1.07 -17.41
CA HIS A 144 -4.95 1.93 -16.44
C HIS A 144 -5.26 1.53 -15.00
N PHE A 145 -6.49 1.17 -14.67
CA PHE A 145 -6.84 0.61 -13.38
C PHE A 145 -6.06 -0.68 -13.09
N GLY A 146 -5.97 -1.59 -14.06
CA GLY A 146 -5.17 -2.80 -13.95
C GLY A 146 -3.68 -2.52 -13.73
N ALA A 147 -3.12 -1.54 -14.44
CA ALA A 147 -1.73 -1.11 -14.26
C ALA A 147 -1.50 -0.51 -12.86
N TRP A 148 -2.45 0.25 -12.33
CA TRP A 148 -2.40 0.77 -10.98
C TRP A 148 -2.47 -0.35 -9.93
N MET A 149 -3.35 -1.32 -10.09
CA MET A 149 -3.42 -2.49 -9.19
C MET A 149 -2.13 -3.30 -9.21
N ALA A 150 -1.53 -3.49 -10.38
CA ALA A 150 -0.23 -4.17 -10.50
C ALA A 150 0.91 -3.40 -9.81
N ALA A 151 0.89 -2.06 -9.84
CA ALA A 151 1.86 -1.24 -9.12
C ALA A 151 1.70 -1.38 -7.59
N LEU A 152 0.45 -1.39 -7.08
CA LEU A 152 0.16 -1.68 -5.66
C LEU A 152 0.64 -3.07 -5.24
N ASP A 153 0.45 -4.08 -6.10
CA ASP A 153 0.94 -5.44 -5.85
C ASP A 153 2.45 -5.46 -5.72
N LYS A 154 3.14 -4.72 -6.58
CA LYS A 154 4.61 -4.66 -6.53
C LYS A 154 5.14 -4.13 -5.20
N VAL A 155 4.54 -3.07 -4.65
CA VAL A 155 4.92 -2.56 -3.32
C VAL A 155 4.65 -3.62 -2.25
N THR A 156 3.48 -4.22 -2.29
CA THR A 156 3.08 -5.29 -1.36
C THR A 156 4.06 -6.47 -1.38
N ASP A 157 4.50 -6.88 -2.57
CA ASP A 157 5.44 -7.99 -2.75
C ASP A 157 6.83 -7.66 -2.21
N ILE A 158 7.32 -6.43 -2.42
CA ILE A 158 8.59 -5.97 -1.83
C ILE A 158 8.51 -6.07 -0.30
N ASN A 159 7.46 -5.51 0.30
CA ASN A 159 7.27 -5.51 1.74
C ASN A 159 7.16 -6.95 2.29
N ARG A 160 6.39 -7.81 1.63
CA ARG A 160 6.24 -9.22 2.00
C ARG A 160 7.57 -9.98 1.91
N ALA A 161 8.34 -9.79 0.84
CA ALA A 161 9.63 -10.44 0.65
C ALA A 161 10.60 -10.08 1.77
N HIS A 162 10.72 -8.79 2.11
CA HIS A 162 11.60 -8.33 3.19
C HIS A 162 11.16 -8.82 4.57
N ILE A 163 9.86 -8.79 4.88
CA ILE A 163 9.34 -9.34 6.15
C ILE A 163 9.64 -10.84 6.25
N THR A 164 9.44 -11.58 5.16
CA THR A 164 9.69 -13.03 5.13
C THR A 164 11.18 -13.35 5.33
N SER A 165 12.07 -12.58 4.69
CA SER A 165 13.52 -12.69 4.89
C SER A 165 13.89 -12.41 6.33
N SER A 166 13.48 -11.27 6.89
CA SER A 166 13.78 -10.90 8.28
C SER A 166 13.31 -11.93 9.31
N VAL A 167 12.13 -12.54 9.08
CA VAL A 167 11.61 -13.60 9.95
C VAL A 167 12.46 -14.87 9.84
N ARG A 168 12.90 -15.22 8.62
CA ARG A 168 13.78 -16.38 8.41
C ARG A 168 15.12 -16.17 9.08
N ASP A 169 15.74 -15.02 8.89
CA ASP A 169 17.05 -14.66 9.45
C ASP A 169 16.98 -14.63 10.98
N GLY A 170 15.92 -14.04 11.55
CA GLY A 170 15.70 -14.06 13.00
C GLY A 170 15.51 -15.47 13.55
N ARG A 171 14.81 -16.35 12.82
CA ARG A 171 14.62 -17.75 13.22
C ARG A 171 15.93 -18.55 13.18
N SER A 172 16.75 -18.35 12.14
CA SER A 172 18.05 -19.03 12.06
C SER A 172 18.96 -18.56 13.18
N ALA A 173 19.05 -17.26 13.45
CA ALA A 173 19.85 -16.71 14.55
C ALA A 173 19.45 -17.29 15.92
N VAL A 174 18.15 -17.45 16.18
CA VAL A 174 17.67 -18.10 17.42
C VAL A 174 18.01 -19.58 17.44
N SER A 175 17.87 -20.29 16.31
CA SER A 175 18.19 -21.71 16.21
C SER A 175 19.68 -21.97 16.45
N ASP A 176 20.55 -21.08 16.00
CA ASP A 176 22.01 -21.18 16.18
C ASP A 176 22.44 -20.91 17.63
N LEU A 177 21.68 -20.09 18.38
CA LEU A 177 21.96 -19.81 19.80
C LEU A 177 21.43 -20.89 20.75
N LEU A 178 20.40 -21.64 20.39
CA LEU A 178 19.74 -22.64 21.22
C LEU A 178 20.74 -23.74 21.76
N PRO A 179 21.62 -24.37 20.94
CA PRO A 179 22.54 -25.35 21.42
C PRO A 179 23.58 -24.76 22.39
N TRP A 180 24.03 -23.54 22.17
CA TRP A 180 24.98 -22.86 23.05
C TRP A 180 24.36 -22.52 24.40
N THR A 181 23.14 -22.00 24.42
CA THR A 181 22.43 -21.68 25.67
C THR A 181 22.08 -22.97 26.43
N GLY A 182 21.67 -24.02 25.75
CA GLY A 182 21.42 -25.34 26.32
C GLY A 182 22.67 -25.94 26.94
N GLY A 183 23.81 -25.89 26.24
CA GLY A 183 25.11 -26.35 26.70
C GLY A 183 25.59 -25.62 27.97
N LEU A 184 25.47 -24.29 27.99
CA LEU A 184 25.81 -23.48 29.17
C LEU A 184 24.95 -23.80 30.39
N LEU A 185 23.65 -23.99 30.20
CA LEU A 185 22.72 -24.37 31.28
C LEU A 185 23.08 -25.78 31.85
N LEU A 186 23.37 -26.74 30.98
CA LEU A 186 23.79 -28.08 31.42
C LEU A 186 25.11 -28.04 32.16
N ALA A 187 26.09 -27.27 31.70
CA ALA A 187 27.35 -27.06 32.39
C ALA A 187 27.17 -26.42 33.80
N ALA A 188 26.33 -25.39 33.88
CA ALA A 188 26.00 -24.75 35.15
C ALA A 188 25.32 -25.71 36.12
N MET A 189 24.38 -26.53 35.65
CA MET A 189 23.74 -27.57 36.48
C MET A 189 24.75 -28.62 36.97
N ALA A 190 25.67 -29.09 36.10
CA ALA A 190 26.70 -30.04 36.48
C ALA A 190 27.67 -29.47 37.53
N LEU A 191 28.11 -28.21 37.35
CA LEU A 191 28.99 -27.54 38.32
C LEU A 191 28.28 -27.34 39.67
N THR A 192 27.00 -27.00 39.66
CA THR A 192 26.19 -26.87 40.88
C THR A 192 26.06 -28.20 41.61
N ALA A 193 25.79 -29.29 40.89
CA ALA A 193 25.72 -30.64 41.46
C ALA A 193 27.06 -31.11 42.04
N LEU A 194 28.17 -30.83 41.36
CA LEU A 194 29.53 -31.15 41.85
C LEU A 194 29.90 -30.32 43.09
N GLY A 195 29.53 -29.03 43.12
CA GLY A 195 29.80 -28.13 44.25
C GLY A 195 29.00 -28.46 45.51
N LEU A 196 27.80 -29.06 45.34
CA LEU A 196 26.97 -29.49 46.48
C LEU A 196 27.35 -30.87 47.06
N ARG A 197 28.04 -31.72 46.29
CA ARG A 197 28.45 -33.07 46.74
C ARG A 197 29.20 -33.09 48.07
N PRO A 198 30.23 -32.27 48.33
CA PRO A 198 30.94 -32.29 49.58
C PRO A 198 30.06 -31.94 50.79
N ARG A 199 29.16 -30.96 50.63
CA ARG A 199 28.24 -30.55 51.69
C ARG A 199 27.17 -31.61 52.01
N LEU A 200 26.71 -32.33 51.01
CA LEU A 200 25.74 -33.44 51.22
C LEU A 200 26.39 -34.67 51.85
N ALA A 201 27.74 -34.85 51.71
CA ALA A 201 28.47 -35.92 52.37
C ALA A 201 28.73 -35.66 53.90
N GLU A 202 28.70 -34.40 54.33
CA GLU A 202 28.80 -34.00 55.74
C GLU A 202 27.53 -34.28 56.56
N PHE A 203 26.39 -34.50 55.93
CA PHE A 203 25.11 -34.79 56.57
C PHE A 203 24.71 -36.26 56.52
N ARG A 204 25.65 -37.18 56.16
CA ARG A 204 25.49 -38.63 56.24
C ARG A 204 26.41 -39.23 57.35
#